data_cf380ab5e26b120f30a23b8956eb2993
#
_entry.id   cf380ab5e26b120f30a23b8956eb2993
#
_cell.length_a   1.000
_cell.length_b   1.000
_cell.length_c   1.000
_cell.angle_alpha   90.00
_cell.angle_beta   90.00
_cell.angle_gamma   90.00
#
_symmetry.space_group_name_H-M   'P 1'
#
loop_
_entity.id
_entity.type
_entity.pdbx_description
1 polymer ?
#
loop_
_entity_poly.entity_id
_entity_poly.type
_entity_poly.pdbx_seq_one_letter_code
_entity_poly.pdbx_strand_id
1 'polypeptide(L)'
;MVDIATNLQRVRERIAAAAERVGRDPAEVTLVAVTKTHPPEVIRAAYELGLRHFGENRVEEAAGKVGELPEDITWHMVGHLQSRKAARAVDLFDIVHSVDRVKLARRLDRFCAARGRTMPVLLEVNVSGEASKYGFPIADRDTLEAAIAEILTLPHVRIEGLMTMAPIVADPEDARPVFRGLRELRDALATRFPQVEWRHLSMGMTDDFEVAIEEGATIVRIGRAIFGPRGTR
;
A
#
# COMPACT_ATOMS: atom_id res chain seq x y z
N MET A 1 7.11 4.92 -27.38
CA MET A 1 6.57 5.62 -26.19
C MET A 1 5.57 4.69 -25.54
N VAL A 2 5.55 4.55 -24.22
CA VAL A 2 4.55 3.70 -23.53
C VAL A 2 3.18 4.37 -23.64
N ASP A 3 2.17 3.64 -24.08
CA ASP A 3 0.78 4.12 -24.14
C ASP A 3 0.12 3.93 -22.77
N ILE A 4 0.28 4.95 -21.89
CA ILE A 4 -0.25 4.94 -20.53
C ILE A 4 -1.78 4.89 -20.54
N ALA A 5 -2.45 5.55 -21.50
CA ALA A 5 -3.91 5.60 -21.57
C ALA A 5 -4.50 4.20 -21.82
N THR A 6 -4.02 3.52 -22.87
CA THR A 6 -4.46 2.16 -23.18
C THR A 6 -4.13 1.19 -22.05
N ASN A 7 -2.94 1.29 -21.47
CA ASN A 7 -2.53 0.43 -20.36
C ASN A 7 -3.40 0.63 -19.12
N LEU A 8 -3.68 1.88 -18.76
CA LEU A 8 -4.52 2.23 -17.61
C LEU A 8 -5.95 1.72 -17.80
N GLN A 9 -6.50 1.87 -19.00
CA GLN A 9 -7.82 1.36 -19.31
C GLN A 9 -7.88 -0.17 -19.12
N ARG A 10 -6.92 -0.91 -19.68
CA ARG A 10 -6.83 -2.38 -19.49
C ARG A 10 -6.72 -2.78 -18.01
N VAL A 11 -5.96 -2.02 -17.22
CA VAL A 11 -5.85 -2.29 -15.78
C VAL A 11 -7.20 -2.07 -15.09
N ARG A 12 -7.92 -0.99 -15.41
CA ARG A 12 -9.25 -0.71 -14.84
C ARG A 12 -10.28 -1.79 -15.23
N GLU A 13 -10.26 -2.24 -16.47
CA GLU A 13 -11.13 -3.33 -16.95
C GLU A 13 -10.86 -4.63 -16.21
N ARG A 14 -9.59 -4.98 -15.99
CA ARG A 14 -9.19 -6.16 -15.22
C ARG A 14 -9.57 -6.05 -13.74
N ILE A 15 -9.44 -4.87 -13.13
CA ILE A 15 -9.91 -4.62 -11.75
C ILE A 15 -11.42 -4.83 -11.66
N ALA A 16 -12.19 -4.26 -12.60
CA ALA A 16 -13.63 -4.41 -12.64
C ALA A 16 -14.04 -5.88 -12.78
N ALA A 17 -13.47 -6.58 -13.76
CA ALA A 17 -13.77 -7.98 -13.98
C ALA A 17 -13.42 -8.87 -12.76
N ALA A 18 -12.31 -8.59 -12.06
CA ALA A 18 -11.93 -9.33 -10.86
C ALA A 18 -12.91 -9.09 -9.69
N ALA A 19 -13.33 -7.84 -9.48
CA ALA A 19 -14.32 -7.50 -8.46
C ALA A 19 -15.69 -8.14 -8.75
N GLU A 20 -16.16 -8.04 -10.00
CA GLU A 20 -17.44 -8.63 -10.45
C GLU A 20 -17.49 -10.14 -10.27
N ARG A 21 -16.38 -10.87 -10.54
CA ARG A 21 -16.30 -12.33 -10.34
C ARG A 21 -16.66 -12.78 -8.91
N VAL A 22 -16.45 -11.89 -7.93
CA VAL A 22 -16.75 -12.18 -6.52
C VAL A 22 -17.87 -11.31 -5.94
N GLY A 23 -18.67 -10.67 -6.81
CA GLY A 23 -19.83 -9.89 -6.42
C GLY A 23 -19.53 -8.59 -5.68
N ARG A 24 -18.32 -8.01 -5.88
CA ARG A 24 -17.89 -6.75 -5.27
C ARG A 24 -18.06 -5.59 -6.26
N ASP A 25 -18.33 -4.40 -5.72
CA ASP A 25 -18.26 -3.17 -6.49
C ASP A 25 -16.81 -2.84 -6.83
N PRO A 26 -16.44 -2.66 -8.12
CA PRO A 26 -15.10 -2.21 -8.52
C PRO A 26 -14.66 -0.89 -7.86
N ALA A 27 -15.60 -0.03 -7.50
CA ALA A 27 -15.34 1.24 -6.82
C ALA A 27 -14.76 1.06 -5.40
N GLU A 28 -14.90 -0.13 -4.80
CA GLU A 28 -14.25 -0.46 -3.52
C GLU A 28 -12.73 -0.66 -3.64
N VAL A 29 -12.21 -0.76 -4.87
CA VAL A 29 -10.79 -1.05 -5.12
C VAL A 29 -10.05 0.21 -5.54
N THR A 30 -9.21 0.72 -4.68
CA THR A 30 -8.32 1.83 -4.97
C THR A 30 -7.10 1.36 -5.77
N LEU A 31 -6.90 1.93 -6.96
CA LEU A 31 -5.70 1.73 -7.76
C LEU A 31 -4.62 2.72 -7.36
N VAL A 32 -3.56 2.26 -6.71
CA VAL A 32 -2.35 3.01 -6.45
C VAL A 32 -1.35 2.78 -7.58
N ALA A 33 -1.10 3.81 -8.38
CA ALA A 33 -0.11 3.77 -9.46
C ALA A 33 1.30 3.93 -8.88
N VAL A 34 2.14 2.90 -8.97
CA VAL A 34 3.50 2.90 -8.41
C VAL A 34 4.48 3.50 -9.40
N THR A 35 4.98 4.69 -9.08
CA THR A 35 5.75 5.57 -9.99
C THR A 35 7.25 5.61 -9.73
N LYS A 36 7.76 4.64 -8.95
CA LYS A 36 9.20 4.52 -8.74
C LYS A 36 9.97 4.49 -10.07
N THR A 37 11.06 5.25 -10.13
CA THR A 37 11.93 5.42 -11.30
C THR A 37 11.34 6.21 -12.48
N HIS A 38 10.11 6.68 -12.39
CA HIS A 38 9.49 7.53 -13.42
C HIS A 38 9.59 9.02 -13.06
N PRO A 39 9.83 9.90 -14.03
CA PRO A 39 9.92 11.35 -13.81
C PRO A 39 8.52 11.99 -13.65
N PRO A 40 8.44 13.25 -13.15
CA PRO A 40 7.17 13.95 -12.92
C PRO A 40 6.25 14.02 -14.13
N GLU A 41 6.78 14.13 -15.35
CA GLU A 41 5.98 14.24 -16.59
C GLU A 41 5.15 12.98 -16.84
N VAL A 42 5.71 11.81 -16.54
CA VAL A 42 5.01 10.52 -16.67
C VAL A 42 3.87 10.43 -15.63
N ILE A 43 4.10 10.94 -14.42
CA ILE A 43 3.10 10.98 -13.36
C ILE A 43 1.98 11.95 -13.74
N ARG A 44 2.33 13.12 -14.27
CA ARG A 44 1.36 14.12 -14.75
C ARG A 44 0.48 13.56 -15.86
N ALA A 45 1.04 12.83 -16.83
CA ALA A 45 0.25 12.17 -17.86
C ALA A 45 -0.77 11.18 -17.29
N ALA A 46 -0.39 10.40 -16.28
CA ALA A 46 -1.31 9.49 -15.61
C ALA A 46 -2.36 10.24 -14.75
N TYR A 47 -1.99 11.35 -14.13
CA TYR A 47 -2.92 12.24 -13.41
C TYR A 47 -3.98 12.83 -14.34
N GLU A 48 -3.61 13.29 -15.53
CA GLU A 48 -4.53 13.82 -16.55
C GLU A 48 -5.53 12.77 -17.04
N LEU A 49 -5.18 11.48 -16.95
CA LEU A 49 -6.07 10.35 -17.19
C LEU A 49 -6.96 9.99 -15.98
N GLY A 50 -6.99 10.87 -14.97
CA GLY A 50 -7.89 10.76 -13.83
C GLY A 50 -7.34 9.93 -12.65
N LEU A 51 -6.07 9.52 -12.65
CA LEU A 51 -5.46 8.93 -11.46
C LEU A 51 -5.20 10.01 -10.39
N ARG A 52 -5.42 9.62 -9.13
CA ARG A 52 -5.20 10.50 -7.96
C ARG A 52 -4.35 9.84 -6.88
N HIS A 53 -4.21 8.51 -6.89
CA HIS A 53 -3.44 7.75 -5.93
C HIS A 53 -2.13 7.28 -6.55
N PHE A 54 -1.00 7.78 -6.02
CA PHE A 54 0.32 7.43 -6.50
C PHE A 54 1.19 6.88 -5.37
N GLY A 55 2.03 5.89 -5.70
CA GLY A 55 2.84 5.19 -4.72
C GLY A 55 4.34 5.29 -5.01
N GLU A 56 5.12 5.60 -3.98
CA GLU A 56 6.57 5.64 -4.06
C GLU A 56 7.24 4.66 -3.08
N ASN A 57 8.38 4.14 -3.51
CA ASN A 57 9.15 3.19 -2.71
C ASN A 57 10.24 3.86 -1.85
N ARG A 58 10.63 5.09 -2.18
CA ARG A 58 11.74 5.82 -1.55
C ARG A 58 11.37 7.27 -1.27
N VAL A 59 11.63 7.70 -0.04
CA VAL A 59 11.35 9.07 0.41
C VAL A 59 12.12 10.11 -0.43
N GLU A 60 13.39 9.82 -0.75
CA GLU A 60 14.23 10.73 -1.52
C GLU A 60 13.72 10.93 -2.95
N GLU A 61 13.21 9.87 -3.54
CA GLU A 61 12.64 9.89 -4.88
C GLU A 61 11.33 10.69 -4.90
N ALA A 62 10.45 10.47 -3.93
CA ALA A 62 9.23 11.27 -3.77
C ALA A 62 9.54 12.76 -3.56
N ALA A 63 10.55 13.08 -2.75
CA ALA A 63 10.95 14.46 -2.49
C ALA A 63 11.36 15.25 -3.74
N GLY A 64 11.86 14.57 -4.77
CA GLY A 64 12.20 15.19 -6.05
C GLY A 64 11.03 15.33 -7.02
N LYS A 65 9.83 14.86 -6.66
CA LYS A 65 8.67 14.81 -7.57
C LYS A 65 7.45 15.56 -7.05
N VAL A 66 7.15 15.38 -5.75
CA VAL A 66 5.88 15.83 -5.14
C VAL A 66 5.63 17.32 -5.37
N GLY A 67 6.65 18.17 -5.21
CA GLY A 67 6.52 19.61 -5.36
C GLY A 67 6.28 20.11 -6.81
N GLU A 68 6.43 19.23 -7.81
CA GLU A 68 6.21 19.57 -9.22
C GLU A 68 4.84 19.10 -9.74
N LEU A 69 4.05 18.43 -8.89
CA LEU A 69 2.81 17.75 -9.26
C LEU A 69 1.61 18.37 -8.54
N PRO A 70 0.37 18.13 -9.03
CA PRO A 70 -0.83 18.69 -8.42
C PRO A 70 -1.01 18.29 -6.95
N GLU A 71 -1.52 19.24 -6.15
CA GLU A 71 -1.68 19.08 -4.69
C GLU A 71 -2.79 18.10 -4.29
N ASP A 72 -3.73 17.81 -5.19
CA ASP A 72 -4.83 16.86 -4.98
C ASP A 72 -4.43 15.38 -5.20
N ILE A 73 -3.14 15.13 -5.41
CA ILE A 73 -2.61 13.77 -5.43
C ILE A 73 -2.51 13.22 -4.00
N THR A 74 -3.05 12.03 -3.80
CA THR A 74 -2.82 11.24 -2.59
C THR A 74 -1.54 10.41 -2.74
N TRP A 75 -0.54 10.71 -1.93
CA TRP A 75 0.75 10.03 -1.98
C TRP A 75 0.86 8.88 -0.99
N HIS A 76 1.18 7.70 -1.48
CA HIS A 76 1.33 6.47 -0.71
C HIS A 76 2.80 6.08 -0.57
N MET A 77 3.30 5.95 0.67
CA MET A 77 4.58 5.30 0.94
C MET A 77 4.37 3.80 0.94
N VAL A 78 4.77 3.11 -0.13
CA VAL A 78 4.52 1.67 -0.31
C VAL A 78 5.78 0.79 -0.17
N GLY A 79 6.97 1.40 -0.14
CA GLY A 79 8.23 0.70 0.11
C GLY A 79 8.62 0.72 1.58
N HIS A 80 9.62 -0.10 1.96
CA HIS A 80 10.13 -0.14 3.33
C HIS A 80 10.61 1.22 3.81
N LEU A 81 10.07 1.70 4.92
CA LEU A 81 10.38 2.99 5.51
C LEU A 81 11.36 2.85 6.68
N GLN A 82 12.59 3.34 6.48
CA GLN A 82 13.56 3.43 7.55
C GLN A 82 13.14 4.49 8.57
N SER A 83 13.20 4.18 9.87
CA SER A 83 12.74 5.08 10.95
C SER A 83 13.43 6.46 10.94
N ARG A 84 14.67 6.57 10.44
CA ARG A 84 15.39 7.86 10.30
C ARG A 84 14.77 8.79 9.25
N LYS A 85 14.00 8.25 8.31
CA LYS A 85 13.34 9.00 7.23
C LYS A 85 11.90 9.39 7.58
N ALA A 86 11.39 9.01 8.75
CA ALA A 86 10.00 9.28 9.16
C ALA A 86 9.63 10.77 9.13
N ALA A 87 10.54 11.66 9.52
CA ALA A 87 10.31 13.10 9.46
C ALA A 87 9.96 13.58 8.04
N ARG A 88 10.79 13.17 7.06
CA ARG A 88 10.58 13.53 5.67
C ARG A 88 9.37 12.82 5.06
N ALA A 89 9.10 11.58 5.49
CA ALA A 89 7.93 10.84 5.04
C ALA A 89 6.62 11.54 5.46
N VAL A 90 6.56 12.08 6.68
CA VAL A 90 5.39 12.84 7.16
C VAL A 90 5.15 14.11 6.33
N ASP A 91 6.18 14.72 5.75
CA ASP A 91 6.04 15.90 4.89
C ASP A 91 5.52 15.58 3.48
N LEU A 92 5.70 14.34 3.01
CA LEU A 92 5.53 13.98 1.59
C LEU A 92 4.37 13.03 1.32
N PHE A 93 3.96 12.22 2.31
CA PHE A 93 2.99 11.17 2.11
C PHE A 93 1.72 11.37 2.93
N ASP A 94 0.61 10.95 2.37
CA ASP A 94 -0.70 10.98 3.01
C ASP A 94 -1.00 9.70 3.78
N ILE A 95 -0.42 8.58 3.34
CA ILE A 95 -0.58 7.27 3.97
C ILE A 95 0.72 6.45 3.87
N VAL A 96 1.05 5.70 4.93
CA VAL A 96 2.20 4.79 4.97
C VAL A 96 1.72 3.35 5.07
N HIS A 97 2.04 2.52 4.06
CA HIS A 97 1.62 1.11 4.01
C HIS A 97 2.57 0.14 4.71
N SER A 98 3.78 0.59 5.05
CA SER A 98 4.90 -0.27 5.43
C SER A 98 5.30 -0.12 6.90
N VAL A 99 4.31 -0.01 7.79
CA VAL A 99 4.61 0.01 9.24
C VAL A 99 4.79 -1.43 9.72
N ASP A 100 6.05 -1.81 9.90
CA ASP A 100 6.50 -3.16 10.25
C ASP A 100 7.03 -3.30 11.68
N ARG A 101 6.99 -2.22 12.47
CA ARG A 101 7.49 -2.18 13.85
C ARG A 101 7.01 -0.94 14.60
N VAL A 102 6.81 -1.08 15.90
CA VAL A 102 6.37 0.01 16.79
C VAL A 102 7.32 1.22 16.77
N LYS A 103 8.63 0.99 16.67
CA LYS A 103 9.64 2.08 16.60
C LYS A 103 9.37 3.03 15.43
N LEU A 104 8.89 2.52 14.30
CA LEU A 104 8.52 3.36 13.15
C LEU A 104 7.26 4.16 13.46
N ALA A 105 6.22 3.51 14.00
CA ALA A 105 4.97 4.19 14.39
C ALA A 105 5.21 5.33 15.38
N ARG A 106 6.01 5.11 16.44
CA ARG A 106 6.40 6.17 17.40
C ARG A 106 7.13 7.33 16.73
N ARG A 107 7.95 7.07 15.71
CA ARG A 107 8.63 8.12 14.95
C ARG A 107 7.65 8.93 14.09
N LEU A 108 6.72 8.25 13.42
CA LEU A 108 5.67 8.92 12.66
C LEU A 108 4.80 9.78 13.57
N ASP A 109 4.33 9.23 14.70
CA ASP A 109 3.54 9.96 15.70
C ASP A 109 4.22 11.25 16.15
N ARG A 110 5.49 11.16 16.58
CA ARG A 110 6.27 12.32 17.01
C ARG A 110 6.34 13.41 15.96
N PHE A 111 6.58 13.04 14.69
CA PHE A 111 6.73 14.03 13.61
C PHE A 111 5.39 14.55 13.12
N CYS A 112 4.33 13.76 13.19
CA CYS A 112 2.97 14.20 12.93
C CYS A 112 2.49 15.19 13.99
N ALA A 113 2.75 14.95 15.28
CA ALA A 113 2.48 15.87 16.38
C ALA A 113 3.09 17.24 16.11
N ALA A 114 4.36 17.29 15.70
CA ALA A 114 5.06 18.56 15.41
C ALA A 114 4.48 19.32 14.20
N ARG A 115 3.62 18.70 13.39
CA ARG A 115 2.97 19.26 12.18
C ARG A 115 1.46 19.42 12.33
N GLY A 116 0.90 19.07 13.48
CA GLY A 116 -0.54 19.15 13.75
C GLY A 116 -1.38 18.25 12.85
N ARG A 117 -0.83 17.08 12.42
CA ARG A 117 -1.54 16.14 11.55
C ARG A 117 -1.59 14.73 12.13
N THR A 118 -2.48 13.90 11.59
CA THR A 118 -2.53 12.46 11.88
C THR A 118 -2.18 11.68 10.61
N MET A 119 -1.37 10.64 10.74
CA MET A 119 -0.93 9.78 9.64
C MET A 119 -1.75 8.50 9.61
N PRO A 120 -2.54 8.26 8.57
CA PRO A 120 -3.08 6.94 8.27
C PRO A 120 -1.94 5.95 7.99
N VAL A 121 -2.01 4.76 8.57
CA VAL A 121 -1.01 3.72 8.36
C VAL A 121 -1.64 2.36 8.15
N LEU A 122 -0.98 1.53 7.35
CA LEU A 122 -1.25 0.10 7.29
C LEU A 122 -0.09 -0.65 7.94
N LEU A 123 -0.41 -1.72 8.66
CA LEU A 123 0.60 -2.59 9.24
C LEU A 123 1.07 -3.59 8.17
N GLU A 124 2.37 -3.60 7.92
CA GLU A 124 2.97 -4.58 7.00
C GLU A 124 3.10 -5.93 7.70
N VAL A 125 2.51 -6.98 7.11
CA VAL A 125 2.51 -8.34 7.62
C VAL A 125 3.21 -9.26 6.64
N ASN A 126 4.19 -10.01 7.11
CA ASN A 126 4.85 -11.07 6.38
C ASN A 126 4.02 -12.36 6.50
N VAL A 127 3.11 -12.53 5.55
CA VAL A 127 2.21 -13.72 5.51
C VAL A 127 2.93 -14.93 4.93
N SER A 128 3.86 -14.72 3.98
CA SER A 128 4.56 -15.84 3.34
C SER A 128 5.60 -16.52 4.23
N GLY A 129 6.03 -15.87 5.31
CA GLY A 129 7.07 -16.39 6.21
C GLY A 129 8.50 -16.33 5.64
N GLU A 130 8.71 -15.73 4.47
CA GLU A 130 10.05 -15.58 3.89
C GLU A 130 10.91 -14.64 4.73
N ALA A 131 12.08 -15.10 5.20
CA ALA A 131 13.00 -14.33 6.04
C ALA A 131 13.53 -13.05 5.38
N SER A 132 13.48 -12.95 4.06
CA SER A 132 13.90 -11.78 3.28
C SER A 132 12.89 -10.65 3.26
N LYS A 133 11.64 -10.88 3.71
CA LYS A 133 10.56 -9.90 3.68
C LYS A 133 10.42 -9.16 5.01
N TYR A 134 10.05 -7.88 4.89
CA TYR A 134 9.66 -7.05 6.02
C TYR A 134 8.25 -7.39 6.51
N GLY A 135 7.87 -6.82 7.63
CA GLY A 135 6.54 -6.98 8.21
C GLY A 135 6.53 -7.79 9.50
N PHE A 136 5.44 -7.64 10.24
CA PHE A 136 5.17 -8.49 11.40
C PHE A 136 4.96 -9.94 10.93
N PRO A 137 5.64 -10.94 11.52
CA PRO A 137 5.41 -12.32 11.15
C PRO A 137 3.96 -12.75 11.46
N ILE A 138 3.25 -13.32 10.50
CA ILE A 138 1.87 -13.81 10.73
C ILE A 138 1.82 -14.92 11.78
N ALA A 139 2.91 -15.70 11.90
CA ALA A 139 3.03 -16.79 12.87
C ALA A 139 3.21 -16.29 14.32
N ASP A 140 3.65 -15.04 14.52
CA ASP A 140 3.83 -14.43 15.84
C ASP A 140 2.70 -13.40 16.11
N ARG A 141 1.52 -13.93 16.34
CA ARG A 141 0.32 -13.14 16.54
C ARG A 141 0.36 -12.30 17.81
N ASP A 142 0.95 -12.83 18.87
CA ASP A 142 1.05 -12.14 20.15
C ASP A 142 1.90 -10.88 20.02
N THR A 143 3.02 -10.95 19.32
CA THR A 143 3.85 -9.78 19.01
C THR A 143 3.10 -8.74 18.16
N LEU A 144 2.34 -9.17 17.17
CA LEU A 144 1.52 -8.26 16.36
C LEU A 144 0.44 -7.57 17.20
N GLU A 145 -0.31 -8.33 18.02
CA GLU A 145 -1.38 -7.78 18.87
C GLU A 145 -0.81 -6.82 19.93
N ALA A 146 0.33 -7.14 20.54
CA ALA A 146 1.02 -6.24 21.46
C ALA A 146 1.46 -4.95 20.76
N ALA A 147 2.00 -5.06 19.52
CA ALA A 147 2.36 -3.89 18.72
C ALA A 147 1.14 -3.02 18.37
N ILE A 148 0.01 -3.62 17.99
CA ILE A 148 -1.25 -2.90 17.73
C ILE A 148 -1.69 -2.15 18.97
N ALA A 149 -1.76 -2.83 20.14
CA ALA A 149 -2.16 -2.21 21.40
C ALA A 149 -1.29 -1.00 21.75
N GLU A 150 0.02 -1.08 21.50
CA GLU A 150 0.92 0.04 21.71
C GLU A 150 0.72 1.16 20.68
N ILE A 151 0.58 0.85 19.39
CA ILE A 151 0.35 1.87 18.33
C ILE A 151 -0.96 2.62 18.59
N LEU A 152 -1.98 1.97 19.12
CA LEU A 152 -3.25 2.60 19.48
C LEU A 152 -3.14 3.66 20.60
N THR A 153 -2.03 3.68 21.34
CA THR A 153 -1.76 4.76 22.32
C THR A 153 -1.14 6.01 21.68
N LEU A 154 -0.81 5.96 20.40
CA LEU A 154 -0.16 7.05 19.65
C LEU A 154 -1.22 7.94 19.01
N PRO A 155 -1.41 9.21 19.47
CA PRO A 155 -2.56 10.01 19.06
C PRO A 155 -2.50 10.54 17.62
N HIS A 156 -1.31 10.54 17.01
CA HIS A 156 -1.08 11.08 15.67
C HIS A 156 -0.80 10.00 14.61
N VAL A 157 -1.07 8.73 14.94
CA VAL A 157 -1.03 7.60 14.00
C VAL A 157 -2.36 6.88 14.06
N ARG A 158 -2.97 6.61 12.90
CA ARG A 158 -4.24 5.89 12.80
C ARG A 158 -4.07 4.65 11.97
N ILE A 159 -4.26 3.47 12.59
CA ILE A 159 -4.28 2.20 11.87
C ILE A 159 -5.57 2.14 11.04
N GLU A 160 -5.44 1.88 9.72
CA GLU A 160 -6.57 1.75 8.80
C GLU A 160 -6.61 0.39 8.09
N GLY A 161 -5.69 -0.50 8.40
CA GLY A 161 -5.69 -1.83 7.81
C GLY A 161 -4.33 -2.50 7.77
N LEU A 162 -4.21 -3.47 6.87
CA LEU A 162 -3.02 -4.30 6.70
C LEU A 162 -2.44 -4.20 5.28
N MET A 163 -1.17 -4.48 5.16
CA MET A 163 -0.47 -4.62 3.88
C MET A 163 0.35 -5.89 3.85
N THR A 164 0.42 -6.54 2.70
CA THR A 164 1.38 -7.62 2.45
C THR A 164 1.93 -7.59 1.03
N MET A 165 3.05 -8.27 0.84
CA MET A 165 3.62 -8.59 -0.46
C MET A 165 3.72 -10.10 -0.63
N ALA A 166 3.00 -10.65 -1.61
CA ALA A 166 3.11 -12.05 -1.96
C ALA A 166 4.49 -12.38 -2.56
N PRO A 167 4.92 -13.64 -2.53
CA PRO A 167 6.05 -14.10 -3.32
C PRO A 167 5.87 -13.82 -4.82
N ILE A 168 6.97 -13.73 -5.54
CA ILE A 168 6.92 -13.73 -7.00
C ILE A 168 6.70 -15.17 -7.42
N VAL A 169 5.57 -15.44 -8.06
CA VAL A 169 5.13 -16.79 -8.48
C VAL A 169 4.91 -16.80 -9.99
N ALA A 170 4.96 -17.98 -10.59
CA ALA A 170 4.70 -18.16 -12.02
C ALA A 170 3.18 -18.15 -12.31
N ASP A 171 2.39 -18.81 -11.46
CA ASP A 171 0.93 -18.78 -11.51
C ASP A 171 0.42 -17.83 -10.43
N PRO A 172 -0.35 -16.77 -10.77
CA PRO A 172 -0.95 -15.87 -9.79
C PRO A 172 -1.78 -16.58 -8.71
N GLU A 173 -2.36 -17.74 -9.01
CA GLU A 173 -3.12 -18.53 -8.04
C GLU A 173 -2.26 -19.02 -6.86
N ASP A 174 -0.98 -19.22 -7.05
CA ASP A 174 -0.05 -19.57 -5.97
C ASP A 174 0.11 -18.47 -4.91
N ALA A 175 -0.25 -17.22 -5.24
CA ALA A 175 -0.29 -16.11 -4.29
C ALA A 175 -1.58 -16.07 -3.46
N ARG A 176 -2.64 -16.74 -3.88
CA ARG A 176 -3.97 -16.71 -3.23
C ARG A 176 -3.93 -17.05 -1.73
N PRO A 177 -3.19 -18.08 -1.27
CA PRO A 177 -3.11 -18.38 0.17
C PRO A 177 -2.56 -17.22 1.00
N VAL A 178 -1.63 -16.41 0.44
CA VAL A 178 -1.06 -15.24 1.13
C VAL A 178 -2.11 -14.15 1.28
N PHE A 179 -2.89 -13.87 0.24
CA PHE A 179 -3.93 -12.84 0.28
C PHE A 179 -5.09 -13.25 1.18
N ARG A 180 -5.50 -14.52 1.12
CA ARG A 180 -6.50 -15.10 2.03
C ARG A 180 -6.05 -15.01 3.48
N GLY A 181 -4.81 -15.38 3.77
CA GLY A 181 -4.25 -15.31 5.12
C GLY A 181 -4.25 -13.89 5.68
N LEU A 182 -3.98 -12.86 4.85
CA LEU A 182 -4.06 -11.46 5.28
C LEU A 182 -5.51 -11.05 5.57
N ARG A 183 -6.48 -11.47 4.74
CA ARG A 183 -7.90 -11.19 4.97
C ARG A 183 -8.38 -11.83 6.27
N GLU A 184 -8.10 -13.11 6.48
CA GLU A 184 -8.47 -13.83 7.69
C GLU A 184 -7.85 -13.21 8.95
N LEU A 185 -6.60 -12.75 8.85
CA LEU A 185 -5.95 -12.00 9.92
C LEU A 185 -6.69 -10.70 10.22
N ARG A 186 -7.03 -9.89 9.18
CA ARG A 186 -7.79 -8.66 9.34
C ARG A 186 -9.12 -8.91 10.06
N ASP A 187 -9.87 -9.96 9.67
CA ASP A 187 -11.17 -10.28 10.24
C ASP A 187 -11.05 -10.67 11.73
N ALA A 188 -10.02 -11.43 12.06
CA ALA A 188 -9.72 -11.77 13.44
C ALA A 188 -9.29 -10.55 14.27
N LEU A 189 -8.46 -9.65 13.69
CA LEU A 189 -8.06 -8.41 14.36
C LEU A 189 -9.23 -7.44 14.53
N ALA A 190 -10.19 -7.40 13.60
CA ALA A 190 -11.40 -6.61 13.73
C ALA A 190 -12.25 -7.03 14.93
N THR A 191 -12.30 -8.32 15.23
CA THR A 191 -12.95 -8.84 16.44
C THR A 191 -12.17 -8.45 17.70
N ARG A 192 -10.85 -8.51 17.66
CA ARG A 192 -9.96 -8.26 18.82
C ARG A 192 -9.81 -6.77 19.15
N PHE A 193 -9.80 -5.91 18.11
CA PHE A 193 -9.63 -4.46 18.20
C PHE A 193 -10.78 -3.74 17.47
N PRO A 194 -12.02 -3.79 18.00
CA PRO A 194 -13.20 -3.23 17.34
C PRO A 194 -13.18 -1.70 17.25
N GLN A 195 -12.29 -1.02 17.96
CA GLN A 195 -12.08 0.42 17.89
C GLN A 195 -11.28 0.85 16.65
N VAL A 196 -10.67 -0.10 15.92
CA VAL A 196 -9.93 0.17 14.67
C VAL A 196 -10.85 -0.03 13.48
N GLU A 197 -10.88 0.96 12.60
CA GLU A 197 -11.54 0.81 11.30
C GLU A 197 -10.62 0.06 10.32
N TRP A 198 -10.74 -1.24 10.27
CA TRP A 198 -9.95 -2.12 9.39
C TRP A 198 -10.40 -2.03 7.93
N ARG A 199 -10.32 -0.83 7.35
CA ARG A 199 -10.84 -0.52 6.00
C ARG A 199 -10.05 -1.18 4.88
N HIS A 200 -8.72 -1.24 5.05
CA HIS A 200 -7.83 -1.50 3.93
C HIS A 200 -7.10 -2.83 4.02
N LEU A 201 -7.13 -3.55 2.91
CA LEU A 201 -6.21 -4.63 2.58
C LEU A 201 -5.39 -4.20 1.36
N SER A 202 -4.16 -3.71 1.61
CA SER A 202 -3.23 -3.33 0.56
C SER A 202 -2.42 -4.55 0.14
N MET A 203 -2.84 -5.19 -0.94
CA MET A 203 -2.22 -6.39 -1.48
C MET A 203 -2.51 -6.51 -2.98
N GLY A 204 -1.66 -7.21 -3.71
CA GLY A 204 -1.74 -7.35 -5.15
C GLY A 204 -0.93 -6.30 -5.92
N MET A 205 -0.20 -6.78 -6.91
CA MET A 205 0.64 -6.02 -7.82
C MET A 205 0.34 -6.43 -9.28
N THR A 206 1.14 -6.00 -10.23
CA THR A 206 0.93 -6.19 -11.68
C THR A 206 0.54 -7.62 -12.07
N ASP A 207 1.13 -8.62 -11.43
CA ASP A 207 1.00 -10.01 -11.88
C ASP A 207 -0.06 -10.80 -11.09
N ASP A 208 -0.51 -10.33 -9.93
CA ASP A 208 -1.35 -11.06 -8.99
C ASP A 208 -2.54 -10.25 -8.42
N PHE A 209 -2.76 -9.00 -8.89
CA PHE A 209 -3.77 -8.11 -8.31
C PHE A 209 -5.21 -8.63 -8.50
N GLU A 210 -5.51 -9.38 -9.54
CA GLU A 210 -6.84 -9.94 -9.77
C GLU A 210 -7.19 -10.95 -8.67
N VAL A 211 -6.27 -11.87 -8.40
CA VAL A 211 -6.41 -12.84 -7.30
C VAL A 211 -6.49 -12.13 -5.94
N ALA A 212 -5.70 -11.06 -5.75
CA ALA A 212 -5.79 -10.24 -4.54
C ALA A 212 -7.17 -9.58 -4.37
N ILE A 213 -7.78 -9.07 -5.46
CA ILE A 213 -9.12 -8.49 -5.44
C ILE A 213 -10.16 -9.54 -5.06
N GLU A 214 -10.07 -10.73 -5.64
CA GLU A 214 -10.96 -11.85 -5.31
C GLU A 214 -10.84 -12.26 -3.84
N GLU A 215 -9.67 -12.14 -3.24
CA GLU A 215 -9.43 -12.37 -1.81
C GLU A 215 -9.67 -11.12 -0.94
N GLY A 216 -10.27 -10.05 -1.48
CA GLY A 216 -10.75 -8.91 -0.72
C GLY A 216 -9.82 -7.70 -0.67
N ALA A 217 -8.81 -7.58 -1.54
CA ALA A 217 -8.00 -6.37 -1.63
C ALA A 217 -8.89 -5.13 -1.83
N THR A 218 -8.60 -4.08 -1.09
CA THR A 218 -9.23 -2.75 -1.25
C THR A 218 -8.24 -1.75 -1.86
N ILE A 219 -6.95 -2.08 -1.86
CA ILE A 219 -5.90 -1.30 -2.50
C ILE A 219 -4.99 -2.26 -3.28
N VAL A 220 -4.84 -1.99 -4.58
CA VAL A 220 -3.86 -2.67 -5.44
C VAL A 220 -2.77 -1.70 -5.86
N ARG A 221 -1.50 -2.17 -5.96
CA ARG A 221 -0.32 -1.35 -6.23
C ARG A 221 0.30 -1.72 -7.56
N ILE A 222 -0.01 -0.98 -8.60
CA ILE A 222 0.33 -1.36 -9.97
C ILE A 222 1.32 -0.36 -10.59
N GLY A 223 2.45 -0.86 -11.08
CA GLY A 223 3.46 -0.05 -11.78
C GLY A 223 3.64 -0.50 -13.23
N ARG A 224 4.26 -1.66 -13.46
CA ARG A 224 4.66 -2.12 -14.80
C ARG A 224 3.50 -2.23 -15.78
N ALA A 225 2.32 -2.65 -15.34
CA ALA A 225 1.17 -2.76 -16.23
C ALA A 225 0.68 -1.40 -16.75
N ILE A 226 0.98 -0.29 -16.05
CA ILE A 226 0.61 1.07 -16.47
C ILE A 226 1.76 1.71 -17.23
N PHE A 227 2.95 1.73 -16.63
CA PHE A 227 4.10 2.52 -17.10
C PHE A 227 5.11 1.75 -17.94
N GLY A 228 4.87 0.46 -18.17
CA GLY A 228 5.78 -0.42 -18.90
C GLY A 228 6.95 -0.95 -18.03
N PRO A 229 7.84 -1.74 -18.64
CA PRO A 229 9.03 -2.24 -17.98
C PRO A 229 9.95 -1.08 -17.58
N ARG A 230 10.73 -1.28 -16.52
CA ARG A 230 11.73 -0.29 -16.11
C ARG A 230 12.74 -0.07 -17.23
N GLY A 231 13.01 1.18 -17.59
CA GLY A 231 14.12 1.47 -18.45
C GLY A 231 15.42 0.94 -17.81
N THR A 232 16.17 0.17 -18.55
CA THR A 232 17.56 -0.18 -18.17
C THR A 232 18.34 1.13 -18.05
N ARG A 233 18.82 1.43 -16.84
CA ARG A 233 19.82 2.49 -16.62
C ARG A 233 21.16 2.04 -17.15
#